data_13b43ea43ee233e07c1a68c8f35113d1
#
_entry.id   13b43ea43ee233e07c1a68c8f35113d1
#
_cell.length_a   1.000
_cell.length_b   1.000
_cell.length_c   1.000
_cell.angle_alpha   90.00
_cell.angle_beta   90.00
_cell.angle_gamma   90.00
#
_symmetry.space_group_name_H-M   'P 1'
#
loop_
_entity.id
_entity.type
_entity.pdbx_description
1 polymer ?
#
loop_
_entity_poly.entity_id
_entity_poly.type
_entity_poly.pdbx_seq_one_letter_code
_entity_poly.pdbx_strand_id
1 'polypeptide(L)'
;STPLSGPARAAMFTGYTSHEVGLARNGTPIPDSLRTRTLGTLMQDAGYDCIYAGKWHVHTASMPDKEFGFTTIHPHSDNGLAEACVGFLEQKHTKPFFLVAGFDNPHNICEYARSQNLPWGNIEDLPQSEWPGLPLNFAKNPYDADVISYEQSLNYSAYPTRNYTPDDWRRYRSLYYRLVEKVDAEIGKILNAIDKQDLWKNT
;
A
#
# COMPACT_ATOMS: atom_id res chain seq x y z
N SER A 1 -9.32 -9.72 -10.33
CA SER A 1 -8.32 -9.68 -9.23
C SER A 1 -9.02 -9.91 -7.89
N THR A 2 -8.33 -10.50 -6.94
CA THR A 2 -8.84 -10.68 -5.58
C THR A 2 -8.68 -9.37 -4.80
N PRO A 3 -9.71 -8.88 -4.09
CA PRO A 3 -9.66 -7.59 -3.39
C PRO A 3 -8.95 -7.68 -2.03
N LEU A 4 -7.85 -8.44 -1.95
CA LEU A 4 -6.98 -8.61 -0.80
C LEU A 4 -5.55 -8.28 -1.17
N SER A 5 -4.82 -7.67 -0.25
CA SER A 5 -3.47 -7.14 -0.48
C SER A 5 -2.48 -8.21 -0.95
N GLY A 6 -2.35 -9.33 -0.24
CA GLY A 6 -1.41 -10.40 -0.60
C GLY A 6 -1.66 -10.96 -2.01
N PRO A 7 -2.87 -11.47 -2.31
CA PRO A 7 -3.21 -11.96 -3.66
C PRO A 7 -3.05 -10.92 -4.77
N ALA A 8 -3.49 -9.67 -4.53
CA ALA A 8 -3.37 -8.60 -5.52
C ALA A 8 -1.91 -8.23 -5.81
N ARG A 9 -1.09 -8.13 -4.76
CA ARG A 9 0.35 -7.83 -4.91
C ARG A 9 1.11 -9.00 -5.52
N ALA A 10 0.77 -10.23 -5.17
CA ALA A 10 1.33 -11.42 -5.83
C ALA A 10 1.04 -11.41 -7.33
N ALA A 11 -0.19 -11.09 -7.74
CA ALA A 11 -0.53 -10.95 -9.15
C ALA A 11 0.30 -9.85 -9.84
N MET A 12 0.51 -8.71 -9.18
CA MET A 12 1.33 -7.60 -9.71
C MET A 12 2.80 -8.02 -9.90
N PHE A 13 3.39 -8.75 -8.93
CA PHE A 13 4.81 -9.09 -8.98
C PHE A 13 5.12 -10.38 -9.74
N THR A 14 4.14 -11.25 -9.99
CA THR A 14 4.35 -12.50 -10.75
C THR A 14 3.79 -12.46 -12.16
N GLY A 15 2.88 -11.51 -12.46
CA GLY A 15 2.16 -11.46 -13.73
C GLY A 15 1.04 -12.50 -13.85
N TYR A 16 0.83 -13.35 -12.82
CA TYR A 16 -0.23 -14.35 -12.80
C TYR A 16 -1.42 -13.87 -11.98
N THR A 17 -2.63 -14.32 -12.33
CA THR A 17 -3.81 -14.05 -11.52
C THR A 17 -3.73 -14.79 -10.16
N SER A 18 -4.44 -14.29 -9.15
CA SER A 18 -4.48 -14.94 -7.84
C SER A 18 -4.98 -16.38 -7.89
N HIS A 19 -5.84 -16.70 -8.88
CA HIS A 19 -6.33 -18.06 -9.13
C HIS A 19 -5.21 -18.97 -9.63
N GLU A 20 -4.42 -18.53 -10.60
CA GLU A 20 -3.29 -19.29 -11.17
C GLU A 20 -2.20 -19.57 -10.14
N VAL A 21 -1.95 -18.63 -9.23
CA VAL A 21 -0.95 -18.79 -8.14
C VAL A 21 -1.53 -19.47 -6.88
N GLY A 22 -2.82 -19.81 -6.87
CA GLY A 22 -3.48 -20.45 -5.74
C GLY A 22 -3.62 -19.56 -4.48
N LEU A 23 -3.55 -18.24 -4.63
CA LEU A 23 -3.57 -17.27 -3.53
C LEU A 23 -4.97 -16.69 -3.33
N ALA A 24 -5.75 -17.28 -2.42
CA ALA A 24 -7.09 -16.82 -2.10
C ALA A 24 -7.14 -15.81 -0.93
N ARG A 25 -6.10 -15.72 -0.09
CA ARG A 25 -6.07 -14.91 1.15
C ARG A 25 -4.67 -14.43 1.51
N ASN A 26 -4.60 -13.42 2.38
CA ASN A 26 -3.34 -12.95 2.94
C ASN A 26 -2.63 -14.05 3.73
N GLY A 27 -1.29 -14.01 3.76
CA GLY A 27 -0.47 -14.97 4.48
C GLY A 27 -0.31 -16.32 3.78
N THR A 28 -0.84 -16.49 2.57
CA THR A 28 -0.58 -17.67 1.75
C THR A 28 0.74 -17.45 0.98
N PRO A 29 1.71 -18.38 1.06
CA PRO A 29 2.94 -18.26 0.29
C PRO A 29 2.68 -18.44 -1.20
N ILE A 30 3.43 -17.73 -2.04
CA ILE A 30 3.46 -18.03 -3.47
C ILE A 30 4.17 -19.37 -3.71
N PRO A 31 3.79 -20.12 -4.74
CA PRO A 31 4.48 -21.37 -5.11
C PRO A 31 5.99 -21.14 -5.33
N ASP A 32 6.82 -22.06 -4.88
CA ASP A 32 8.28 -21.98 -5.02
C ASP A 32 8.72 -21.81 -6.48
N SER A 33 8.01 -22.44 -7.41
CA SER A 33 8.26 -22.32 -8.86
C SER A 33 8.09 -20.89 -9.42
N LEU A 34 7.41 -20.00 -8.69
CA LEU A 34 7.20 -18.60 -9.09
C LEU A 34 8.13 -17.62 -8.38
N ARG A 35 8.83 -18.03 -7.32
CA ARG A 35 9.73 -17.14 -6.57
C ARG A 35 10.87 -16.60 -7.43
N THR A 36 11.41 -17.43 -8.32
CA THR A 36 12.48 -17.05 -9.26
C THR A 36 11.96 -16.47 -10.58
N ARG A 37 10.66 -16.17 -10.66
CA ARG A 37 10.01 -15.62 -11.86
C ARG A 37 9.17 -14.40 -11.54
N THR A 38 9.58 -13.65 -10.52
CA THR A 38 8.93 -12.39 -10.15
C THR A 38 9.44 -11.25 -11.01
N LEU A 39 8.71 -10.14 -11.00
CA LEU A 39 9.13 -8.92 -11.70
C LEU A 39 10.56 -8.50 -11.28
N GLY A 40 10.92 -8.64 -10.00
CA GLY A 40 12.27 -8.33 -9.53
C GLY A 40 13.33 -9.23 -10.14
N THR A 41 13.12 -10.56 -10.17
CA THR A 41 14.09 -11.50 -10.76
C THR A 41 14.24 -11.28 -12.27
N LEU A 42 13.12 -11.03 -12.99
CA LEU A 42 13.16 -10.77 -14.42
C LEU A 42 13.89 -9.46 -14.73
N MET A 43 13.73 -8.42 -13.92
CA MET A 43 14.46 -7.17 -14.08
C MET A 43 15.95 -7.31 -13.75
N GLN A 44 16.29 -8.12 -12.74
CA GLN A 44 17.71 -8.47 -12.46
C GLN A 44 18.36 -9.20 -13.62
N ASP A 45 17.68 -10.18 -14.21
CA ASP A 45 18.15 -10.93 -15.37
C ASP A 45 18.34 -10.02 -16.60
N ALA A 46 17.55 -8.95 -16.69
CA ALA A 46 17.69 -7.90 -17.70
C ALA A 46 18.80 -6.88 -17.38
N GLY A 47 19.53 -7.06 -16.27
CA GLY A 47 20.69 -6.24 -15.90
C GLY A 47 20.39 -5.03 -15.02
N TYR A 48 19.18 -4.92 -14.44
CA TYR A 48 18.80 -3.84 -13.54
C TYR A 48 19.24 -4.11 -12.10
N ASP A 49 19.58 -3.06 -11.38
CA ASP A 49 19.64 -3.07 -9.92
C ASP A 49 18.21 -2.91 -9.37
N CYS A 50 17.68 -3.95 -8.74
CA CYS A 50 16.30 -3.97 -8.26
C CYS A 50 16.23 -3.65 -6.77
N ILE A 51 15.57 -2.55 -6.43
CA ILE A 51 15.54 -1.97 -5.09
C ILE A 51 14.09 -1.92 -4.59
N TYR A 52 13.90 -2.25 -3.32
CA TYR A 52 12.61 -2.23 -2.66
C TYR A 52 12.64 -1.42 -1.37
N ALA A 53 11.62 -0.57 -1.17
CA ALA A 53 11.38 0.15 0.06
C ALA A 53 9.90 0.03 0.47
N GLY A 54 9.62 -0.26 1.74
CA GLY A 54 8.29 -0.24 2.30
C GLY A 54 7.51 -1.55 2.24
N LYS A 55 6.20 -1.48 2.10
CA LYS A 55 5.25 -2.61 2.21
C LYS A 55 5.42 -3.63 1.09
N TRP A 56 5.73 -4.88 1.45
CA TRP A 56 5.80 -6.02 0.54
C TRP A 56 4.46 -6.78 0.44
N HIS A 57 4.10 -7.49 1.46
CA HIS A 57 2.83 -8.22 1.65
C HIS A 57 2.47 -9.22 0.53
N VAL A 58 3.46 -9.73 -0.21
CA VAL A 58 3.25 -10.73 -1.29
C VAL A 58 3.33 -12.16 -0.77
N HIS A 59 4.12 -12.37 0.27
CA HIS A 59 4.41 -13.69 0.84
C HIS A 59 4.29 -13.61 2.37
N THR A 60 4.55 -14.71 3.07
CA THR A 60 4.60 -14.72 4.54
C THR A 60 5.70 -13.85 5.13
N ALA A 61 6.74 -13.55 4.36
CA ALA A 61 7.79 -12.62 4.77
C ALA A 61 7.29 -11.16 4.79
N SER A 62 7.77 -10.39 5.74
CA SER A 62 7.45 -8.96 5.87
C SER A 62 8.05 -8.11 4.75
N MET A 63 9.17 -8.56 4.18
CA MET A 63 9.93 -7.88 3.12
C MET A 63 10.29 -8.85 2.02
N PRO A 64 10.51 -8.38 0.76
CA PRO A 64 11.10 -9.22 -0.26
C PRO A 64 12.52 -9.59 0.14
N ASP A 65 12.84 -10.85 -0.02
CA ASP A 65 14.21 -11.34 0.08
C ASP A 65 14.87 -11.40 -1.31
N LYS A 66 16.12 -11.85 -1.34
CA LYS A 66 16.87 -11.95 -2.60
C LYS A 66 16.25 -12.93 -3.60
N GLU A 67 15.46 -13.90 -3.14
CA GLU A 67 14.75 -14.85 -4.01
C GLU A 67 13.75 -14.16 -4.93
N PHE A 68 13.19 -13.01 -4.50
CA PHE A 68 12.26 -12.21 -5.30
C PHE A 68 12.95 -11.16 -6.17
N GLY A 69 14.29 -11.16 -6.19
CA GLY A 69 15.09 -10.29 -7.03
C GLY A 69 15.25 -8.86 -6.51
N PHE A 70 14.98 -8.57 -5.24
CA PHE A 70 15.11 -7.23 -4.69
C PHE A 70 16.16 -7.12 -3.60
N THR A 71 16.80 -5.96 -3.54
CA THR A 71 17.54 -5.48 -2.37
C THR A 71 16.68 -4.51 -1.61
N THR A 72 16.35 -4.82 -0.35
CA THR A 72 15.55 -3.96 0.50
C THR A 72 16.40 -2.85 1.13
N ILE A 73 15.99 -1.59 0.95
CA ILE A 73 16.64 -0.42 1.53
C ILE A 73 15.86 0.22 2.67
N HIS A 74 14.56 -0.12 2.81
CA HIS A 74 13.72 0.38 3.89
C HIS A 74 12.68 -0.66 4.31
N PRO A 75 12.44 -0.87 5.63
CA PRO A 75 11.46 -1.82 6.11
C PRO A 75 10.01 -1.37 5.83
N HIS A 76 9.03 -2.21 6.22
CA HIS A 76 7.61 -1.85 6.17
C HIS A 76 7.29 -0.73 7.17
N SER A 77 7.52 0.50 6.75
CA SER A 77 7.22 1.74 7.46
C SER A 77 7.14 2.88 6.45
N ASP A 78 6.21 3.83 6.64
CA ASP A 78 6.18 5.03 5.83
C ASP A 78 7.19 6.08 6.36
N ASN A 79 7.54 6.01 7.66
CA ASN A 79 8.51 6.93 8.24
C ASN A 79 9.91 6.65 7.70
N GLY A 80 10.49 7.62 7.00
CA GLY A 80 11.83 7.52 6.43
C GLY A 80 11.90 6.81 5.08
N LEU A 81 10.76 6.34 4.52
CA LEU A 81 10.74 5.64 3.25
C LEU A 81 11.15 6.55 2.09
N ALA A 82 10.58 7.75 2.03
CA ALA A 82 10.93 8.72 0.98
C ALA A 82 12.40 9.11 1.07
N GLU A 83 12.93 9.34 2.27
CA GLU A 83 14.34 9.67 2.53
C GLU A 83 15.27 8.54 2.09
N ALA A 84 14.90 7.29 2.34
CA ALA A 84 15.68 6.13 1.86
C ALA A 84 15.70 6.04 0.32
N CYS A 85 14.56 6.28 -0.33
CA CYS A 85 14.47 6.34 -1.79
C CYS A 85 15.29 7.50 -2.36
N VAL A 86 15.19 8.70 -1.77
CA VAL A 86 15.98 9.87 -2.16
C VAL A 86 17.47 9.58 -2.03
N GLY A 87 17.90 9.03 -0.89
CA GLY A 87 19.31 8.68 -0.66
C GLY A 87 19.83 7.63 -1.65
N PHE A 88 18.97 6.73 -2.14
CA PHE A 88 19.33 5.82 -3.24
C PHE A 88 19.46 6.58 -4.56
N LEU A 89 18.51 7.44 -4.93
CA LEU A 89 18.50 8.19 -6.19
C LEU A 89 19.67 9.17 -6.32
N GLU A 90 20.18 9.69 -5.19
CA GLU A 90 21.34 10.60 -5.16
C GLU A 90 22.70 9.90 -5.34
N GLN A 91 22.73 8.57 -5.32
CA GLN A 91 23.96 7.82 -5.59
C GLN A 91 24.29 7.78 -7.08
N LYS A 92 25.55 7.56 -7.37
CA LYS A 92 25.98 7.32 -8.76
C LYS A 92 25.62 5.88 -9.17
N HIS A 93 24.76 5.74 -10.18
CA HIS A 93 24.38 4.46 -10.74
C HIS A 93 25.21 4.13 -11.98
N THR A 94 25.72 2.90 -12.08
CA THR A 94 26.47 2.37 -13.23
C THR A 94 25.62 1.43 -14.09
N LYS A 95 24.45 1.03 -13.56
CA LYS A 95 23.44 0.20 -14.22
C LYS A 95 22.09 0.89 -14.17
N PRO A 96 21.17 0.54 -15.07
CA PRO A 96 19.78 0.91 -14.86
C PRO A 96 19.25 0.32 -13.57
N PHE A 97 18.30 0.98 -12.95
CA PHE A 97 17.68 0.49 -11.70
C PHE A 97 16.16 0.39 -11.84
N PHE A 98 15.59 -0.50 -11.02
CA PHE A 98 14.16 -0.66 -10.80
C PHE A 98 13.87 -0.43 -9.33
N LEU A 99 13.34 0.75 -8.99
CA LEU A 99 13.03 1.14 -7.61
C LEU A 99 11.52 1.01 -7.36
N VAL A 100 11.15 0.26 -6.33
CA VAL A 100 9.77 0.16 -5.82
C VAL A 100 9.68 0.85 -4.47
N ALA A 101 8.85 1.91 -4.39
CA ALA A 101 8.50 2.60 -3.16
C ALA A 101 7.05 2.23 -2.76
N GLY A 102 6.91 1.34 -1.78
CA GLY A 102 5.64 0.77 -1.35
C GLY A 102 5.12 1.41 -0.07
N PHE A 103 4.47 2.57 -0.13
CA PHE A 103 3.82 3.19 1.03
C PHE A 103 2.65 2.33 1.54
N ASP A 104 2.40 2.39 2.85
CA ASP A 104 1.26 1.70 3.47
C ASP A 104 0.02 2.60 3.56
N ASN A 105 0.21 3.89 3.83
CA ASN A 105 -0.89 4.83 3.82
C ASN A 105 -1.51 4.96 2.40
N PRO A 106 -2.81 5.21 2.31
CA PRO A 106 -3.80 5.53 3.36
C PRO A 106 -4.42 4.31 4.07
N HIS A 107 -3.90 3.10 3.92
CA HIS A 107 -4.40 1.86 4.55
C HIS A 107 -4.51 2.00 6.07
N ASN A 108 -3.63 2.78 6.71
CA ASN A 108 -3.58 2.98 8.16
C ASN A 108 -4.83 3.61 8.76
N ILE A 109 -5.75 4.13 7.96
CA ILE A 109 -7.06 4.57 8.42
C ILE A 109 -7.85 3.45 9.13
N CYS A 110 -7.54 2.19 8.84
CA CYS A 110 -8.15 1.04 9.51
C CYS A 110 -7.84 1.02 11.01
N GLU A 111 -6.69 1.54 11.45
CA GLU A 111 -6.33 1.64 12.87
C GLU A 111 -7.20 2.67 13.58
N TYR A 112 -7.51 3.79 12.92
CA TYR A 112 -8.49 4.75 13.45
C TYR A 112 -9.87 4.08 13.68
N ALA A 113 -10.35 3.29 12.70
CA ALA A 113 -11.60 2.55 12.84
C ALA A 113 -11.57 1.48 13.96
N ARG A 114 -10.37 1.03 14.35
CA ARG A 114 -10.12 0.12 15.49
C ARG A 114 -9.96 0.86 16.82
N SER A 115 -10.08 2.18 16.83
CA SER A 115 -9.76 3.03 17.98
C SER A 115 -8.31 2.90 18.45
N GLN A 116 -7.39 2.68 17.52
CA GLN A 116 -5.96 2.57 17.74
C GLN A 116 -5.21 3.79 17.18
N ASN A 117 -4.01 4.00 17.68
CA ASN A 117 -3.13 5.05 17.13
C ASN A 117 -2.70 4.71 15.71
N LEU A 118 -2.55 5.74 14.88
CA LEU A 118 -2.00 5.60 13.53
C LEU A 118 -0.51 5.24 13.62
N PRO A 119 -0.04 4.16 12.97
CA PRO A 119 1.33 3.65 13.17
C PRO A 119 2.43 4.64 12.73
N TRP A 120 2.16 5.48 11.74
CA TRP A 120 3.14 6.39 11.18
C TRP A 120 2.95 7.85 11.61
N GLY A 121 2.45 8.02 12.84
CA GLY A 121 2.21 9.31 13.47
C GLY A 121 0.77 9.81 13.30
N ASN A 122 0.37 10.64 14.25
CA ASN A 122 -0.95 11.25 14.24
C ASN A 122 -1.08 12.23 13.08
N ILE A 123 -2.32 12.42 12.64
CA ILE A 123 -2.70 13.42 11.66
C ILE A 123 -3.55 14.47 12.39
N GLU A 124 -3.29 15.72 12.11
CA GLU A 124 -4.11 16.81 12.59
C GLU A 124 -5.51 16.70 11.98
N ASP A 125 -6.52 16.75 12.83
CA ASP A 125 -7.92 16.74 12.43
C ASP A 125 -8.30 18.15 11.94
N LEU A 126 -9.10 18.18 10.87
CA LEU A 126 -9.65 19.44 10.37
C LEU A 126 -10.87 19.84 11.19
N PRO A 127 -11.22 21.16 11.24
CA PRO A 127 -12.50 21.59 11.74
C PRO A 127 -13.67 20.88 11.06
N GLN A 128 -14.74 20.61 11.81
CA GLN A 128 -15.92 19.89 11.31
C GLN A 128 -16.53 20.55 10.04
N SER A 129 -16.43 21.89 9.93
CA SER A 129 -16.88 22.63 8.75
C SER A 129 -16.14 22.28 7.46
N GLU A 130 -14.92 21.72 7.58
CA GLU A 130 -14.08 21.32 6.45
C GLU A 130 -14.17 19.82 6.13
N TRP A 131 -14.89 19.04 6.96
CA TRP A 131 -15.06 17.62 6.68
C TRP A 131 -15.85 17.40 5.39
N PRO A 132 -15.42 16.48 4.52
CA PRO A 132 -16.12 16.20 3.28
C PRO A 132 -17.52 15.65 3.55
N GLY A 133 -18.45 15.94 2.65
CA GLY A 133 -19.79 15.36 2.68
C GLY A 133 -19.76 13.85 2.56
N LEU A 134 -20.83 13.17 2.95
CA LEU A 134 -21.00 11.74 2.70
C LEU A 134 -21.19 11.47 1.19
N PRO A 135 -20.77 10.30 0.68
CA PRO A 135 -21.02 9.94 -0.70
C PRO A 135 -22.51 9.80 -0.98
N LEU A 136 -22.93 10.05 -2.23
CA LEU A 136 -24.34 9.97 -2.62
C LEU A 136 -24.98 8.59 -2.35
N ASN A 137 -24.19 7.55 -2.41
CA ASN A 137 -24.59 6.16 -2.15
C ASN A 137 -24.29 5.69 -0.72
N PHE A 138 -24.21 6.61 0.24
CA PHE A 138 -23.91 6.27 1.64
C PHE A 138 -25.02 5.44 2.30
N ALA A 139 -26.29 5.74 1.96
CA ALA A 139 -27.40 4.99 2.48
C ALA A 139 -27.35 3.53 1.99
N LYS A 140 -27.76 2.60 2.87
CA LYS A 140 -27.86 1.19 2.49
C LYS A 140 -28.77 1.02 1.28
N ASN A 141 -28.27 0.33 0.25
CA ASN A 141 -29.08 0.02 -0.91
C ASN A 141 -30.14 -1.04 -0.52
N PRO A 142 -31.43 -0.80 -0.76
CA PRO A 142 -32.49 -1.74 -0.42
C PRO A 142 -32.43 -3.07 -1.21
N TYR A 143 -31.64 -3.10 -2.29
CA TYR A 143 -31.42 -4.28 -3.12
C TYR A 143 -30.12 -5.04 -2.83
N ASP A 144 -29.37 -4.63 -1.78
CA ASP A 144 -28.19 -5.36 -1.37
C ASP A 144 -28.56 -6.79 -0.94
N ALA A 145 -27.75 -7.75 -1.38
CA ALA A 145 -27.90 -9.14 -0.97
C ALA A 145 -27.64 -9.26 0.56
N ASP A 146 -28.37 -10.16 1.22
CA ASP A 146 -28.26 -10.39 2.67
C ASP A 146 -26.82 -10.68 3.15
N VAL A 147 -26.02 -11.35 2.30
CA VAL A 147 -24.62 -11.65 2.60
C VAL A 147 -23.79 -10.39 2.86
N ILE A 148 -24.09 -9.26 2.22
CA ILE A 148 -23.38 -7.99 2.45
C ILE A 148 -23.64 -7.50 3.87
N SER A 149 -24.89 -7.55 4.33
CA SER A 149 -25.25 -7.17 5.70
C SER A 149 -24.66 -8.13 6.72
N TYR A 150 -24.59 -9.42 6.42
CA TYR A 150 -23.97 -10.42 7.26
C TYR A 150 -22.47 -10.18 7.40
N GLU A 151 -21.72 -10.02 6.30
CA GLU A 151 -20.30 -9.69 6.31
C GLU A 151 -20.01 -8.39 7.07
N GLN A 152 -20.83 -7.36 6.87
CA GLN A 152 -20.72 -6.11 7.61
C GLN A 152 -20.90 -6.33 9.12
N SER A 153 -21.82 -7.19 9.52
CA SER A 153 -22.03 -7.51 10.94
C SER A 153 -20.85 -8.23 11.57
N LEU A 154 -20.17 -9.11 10.84
CA LEU A 154 -18.96 -9.79 11.28
C LEU A 154 -17.79 -8.81 11.46
N ASN A 155 -17.67 -7.84 10.58
CA ASN A 155 -16.60 -6.85 10.61
C ASN A 155 -16.66 -5.92 11.83
N TYR A 156 -17.82 -5.75 12.49
CA TYR A 156 -17.93 -4.90 13.68
C TYR A 156 -17.12 -5.41 14.88
N SER A 157 -16.72 -6.67 14.91
CA SER A 157 -15.82 -7.19 15.92
C SER A 157 -14.38 -6.69 15.74
N ALA A 158 -13.94 -6.49 14.48
CA ALA A 158 -12.62 -6.00 14.14
C ALA A 158 -12.58 -4.46 14.02
N TYR A 159 -13.69 -3.86 13.61
CA TYR A 159 -13.84 -2.42 13.38
C TYR A 159 -15.11 -1.94 14.07
N PRO A 160 -15.05 -1.42 15.30
CA PRO A 160 -16.22 -1.06 16.11
C PRO A 160 -16.93 0.20 15.61
N THR A 161 -17.34 0.20 14.34
CA THR A 161 -17.98 1.32 13.64
C THR A 161 -19.50 1.23 13.59
N ARG A 162 -20.09 0.24 14.28
CA ARG A 162 -21.56 0.02 14.29
C ARG A 162 -22.35 1.27 14.66
N ASN A 163 -21.83 2.04 15.61
CA ASN A 163 -22.50 3.21 16.17
C ASN A 163 -22.00 4.53 15.56
N TYR A 164 -21.26 4.47 14.47
CA TYR A 164 -20.80 5.68 13.78
C TYR A 164 -21.98 6.48 13.25
N THR A 165 -22.03 7.73 13.66
CA THR A 165 -22.97 8.74 13.13
C THR A 165 -22.54 9.19 11.75
N PRO A 166 -23.39 9.92 10.99
CA PRO A 166 -22.97 10.58 9.76
C PRO A 166 -21.72 11.45 9.93
N ASP A 167 -21.59 12.15 11.06
CA ASP A 167 -20.42 13.00 11.32
C ASP A 167 -19.17 12.18 11.64
N ASP A 168 -19.28 11.04 12.32
CA ASP A 168 -18.14 10.13 12.52
C ASP A 168 -17.61 9.63 11.16
N TRP A 169 -18.49 9.31 10.22
CA TRP A 169 -18.09 8.92 8.87
C TRP A 169 -17.50 10.07 8.05
N ARG A 170 -17.97 11.29 8.23
CA ARG A 170 -17.39 12.49 7.60
C ARG A 170 -15.98 12.74 8.14
N ARG A 171 -15.79 12.63 9.46
CA ARG A 171 -14.48 12.73 10.11
C ARG A 171 -13.53 11.63 9.63
N TYR A 172 -14.00 10.37 9.57
CA TYR A 172 -13.22 9.25 9.04
C TYR A 172 -12.74 9.54 7.62
N ARG A 173 -13.60 10.07 6.74
CA ARG A 173 -13.22 10.47 5.37
C ARG A 173 -12.24 11.62 5.36
N SER A 174 -12.40 12.60 6.24
CA SER A 174 -11.45 13.70 6.38
C SER A 174 -10.05 13.19 6.71
N LEU A 175 -9.94 12.33 7.71
CA LEU A 175 -8.66 11.71 8.09
C LEU A 175 -8.06 10.85 6.96
N TYR A 176 -8.90 10.13 6.21
CA TYR A 176 -8.45 9.38 5.05
C TYR A 176 -7.80 10.30 3.99
N TYR A 177 -8.41 11.44 3.69
CA TYR A 177 -7.85 12.40 2.75
C TYR A 177 -6.53 13.00 3.26
N ARG A 178 -6.43 13.29 4.56
CA ARG A 178 -5.19 13.75 5.17
C ARG A 178 -4.07 12.70 5.05
N LEU A 179 -4.39 11.40 5.16
CA LEU A 179 -3.42 10.31 4.92
C LEU A 179 -2.97 10.28 3.45
N VAL A 180 -3.89 10.50 2.50
CA VAL A 180 -3.55 10.61 1.07
C VAL A 180 -2.60 11.78 0.82
N GLU A 181 -2.91 12.97 1.36
CA GLU A 181 -2.06 14.16 1.23
C GLU A 181 -0.66 13.93 1.82
N LYS A 182 -0.57 13.23 2.96
CA LYS A 182 0.70 12.87 3.56
C LYS A 182 1.56 12.01 2.61
N VAL A 183 0.96 10.98 1.99
CA VAL A 183 1.67 10.13 1.03
C VAL A 183 2.04 10.90 -0.23
N ASP A 184 1.16 11.74 -0.72
CA ASP A 184 1.42 12.59 -1.89
C ASP A 184 2.65 13.48 -1.66
N ALA A 185 2.75 14.09 -0.48
CA ALA A 185 3.92 14.89 -0.10
C ALA A 185 5.21 14.05 -0.06
N GLU A 186 5.16 12.83 0.45
CA GLU A 186 6.30 11.92 0.48
C GLU A 186 6.72 11.45 -0.94
N ILE A 187 5.75 11.14 -1.79
CA ILE A 187 6.00 10.85 -3.21
C ILE A 187 6.64 12.07 -3.90
N GLY A 188 6.16 13.27 -3.58
CA GLY A 188 6.74 14.52 -4.09
C GLY A 188 8.23 14.66 -3.80
N LYS A 189 8.71 14.22 -2.63
CA LYS A 189 10.16 14.21 -2.32
C LYS A 189 10.94 13.31 -3.28
N ILE A 190 10.42 12.11 -3.57
CA ILE A 190 11.05 11.14 -4.48
C ILE A 190 11.09 11.72 -5.91
N LEU A 191 9.97 12.26 -6.39
CA LEU A 191 9.88 12.85 -7.73
C LEU A 191 10.81 14.06 -7.87
N ASN A 192 10.93 14.90 -6.84
CA ASN A 192 11.86 16.01 -6.80
C ASN A 192 13.34 15.55 -6.84
N ALA A 193 13.66 14.39 -6.25
CA ALA A 193 15.01 13.82 -6.37
C ALA A 193 15.30 13.34 -7.79
N ILE A 194 14.33 12.71 -8.46
CA ILE A 194 14.45 12.32 -9.87
C ILE A 194 14.73 13.57 -10.76
N ASP A 195 14.00 14.65 -10.50
CA ASP A 195 14.17 15.92 -11.24
C ASP A 195 15.57 16.52 -11.00
N LYS A 196 15.97 16.65 -9.74
CA LYS A 196 17.30 17.21 -9.38
C LYS A 196 18.48 16.42 -9.94
N GLN A 197 18.33 15.11 -10.11
CA GLN A 197 19.35 14.23 -10.66
C GLN A 197 19.27 14.10 -12.21
N ASP A 198 18.35 14.85 -12.87
CA ASP A 198 18.11 14.81 -14.32
C ASP A 198 17.81 13.38 -14.85
N LEU A 199 17.14 12.58 -14.05
CA LEU A 199 16.85 11.17 -14.35
C LEU A 199 15.65 10.99 -15.28
N TRP A 200 14.78 11.98 -15.44
CA TRP A 200 13.57 11.91 -16.27
C TRP A 200 13.83 11.54 -17.72
N LYS A 201 15.01 11.82 -18.23
CA LYS A 201 15.38 11.50 -19.62
C LYS A 201 15.38 10.01 -19.93
N ASN A 202 15.55 9.18 -18.88
CA ASN A 202 15.69 7.72 -18.98
C ASN A 202 14.80 6.97 -17.97
N THR A 203 13.77 7.63 -17.41
CA THR A 203 12.83 7.04 -16.44
C THR A 203 11.43 6.96 -17.03
#